data_ea0ba747f9d5c3485d32b997e09a4f46
#
_entry.id   ea0ba747f9d5c3485d32b997e09a4f46
#
_cell.length_a   1.000
_cell.length_b   1.000
_cell.length_c   1.000
_cell.angle_alpha   90.00
_cell.angle_beta   90.00
_cell.angle_gamma   90.00
#
_symmetry.space_group_name_H-M   'P 1'
#
loop_
_entity.id
_entity.type
_entity.pdbx_description
1 polymer ?
#
loop_
_entity_poly.entity_id
_entity_poly.type
_entity_poly.pdbx_seq_one_letter_code
_entity_poly.pdbx_strand_id
1 'polypeptide(L)'
;AQCYRKEGNYPKALEYYNKVEQAQPDSLNLALQIGQCLMALERYDEALAYFFKVEYLDKKPQNARRAIGWCSFITGNHQQAKKYYDLLISEPKPIMEDWMNAGHVYYILNETEKSIEYYRKAQELRGSHDEFVRLYQIDKKDLIKQGANEVDLFILPDELI
;
A
#
# COMPACT_ATOMS: atom_id res chain seq x y z
N ALA A 1 19.08 -10.68 -5.82
CA ALA A 1 17.83 -9.93 -6.04
C ALA A 1 17.48 -9.06 -4.81
N GLN A 2 17.31 -9.64 -3.63
CA GLN A 2 16.93 -8.87 -2.43
C GLN A 2 17.93 -7.76 -2.06
N CYS A 3 19.27 -7.97 -2.24
CA CYS A 3 20.27 -6.91 -2.05
C CYS A 3 20.00 -5.72 -2.99
N TYR A 4 19.83 -5.96 -4.28
CA TYR A 4 19.56 -4.90 -5.26
C TYR A 4 18.27 -4.13 -4.96
N ARG A 5 17.24 -4.80 -4.45
CA ARG A 5 16.01 -4.13 -4.00
C ARG A 5 16.25 -3.23 -2.79
N LYS A 6 17.03 -3.67 -1.82
CA LYS A 6 17.42 -2.86 -0.65
C LYS A 6 18.26 -1.64 -1.02
N GLU A 7 19.07 -1.77 -2.07
CA GLU A 7 19.88 -0.68 -2.64
C GLU A 7 19.09 0.23 -3.59
N GLY A 8 17.80 -0.04 -3.82
CA GLY A 8 16.96 0.70 -4.76
C GLY A 8 17.22 0.39 -6.23
N ASN A 9 18.03 -0.63 -6.53
CA ASN A 9 18.32 -1.04 -7.91
C ASN A 9 17.28 -2.05 -8.41
N TYR A 10 16.08 -1.57 -8.61
CA TYR A 10 14.93 -2.39 -9.00
C TYR A 10 15.07 -3.06 -10.37
N PRO A 11 15.68 -2.44 -11.42
CA PRO A 11 15.89 -3.12 -12.70
C PRO A 11 16.74 -4.39 -12.58
N LYS A 12 17.86 -4.32 -11.83
CA LYS A 12 18.69 -5.50 -11.58
C LYS A 12 18.00 -6.53 -10.70
N ALA A 13 17.26 -6.09 -9.70
CA ALA A 13 16.47 -6.97 -8.86
C ALA A 13 15.45 -7.77 -9.71
N LEU A 14 14.73 -7.07 -10.59
CA LEU A 14 13.76 -7.67 -11.49
C LEU A 14 14.39 -8.71 -12.44
N GLU A 15 15.54 -8.38 -13.05
CA GLU A 15 16.26 -9.32 -13.91
C GLU A 15 16.58 -10.64 -13.18
N TYR A 16 17.09 -10.56 -11.94
CA TYR A 16 17.39 -11.75 -11.15
C TYR A 16 16.12 -12.51 -10.73
N TYR A 17 15.06 -11.81 -10.37
CA TYR A 17 13.80 -12.46 -10.03
C TYR A 17 13.20 -13.19 -11.23
N ASN A 18 13.27 -12.62 -12.42
CA ASN A 18 12.78 -13.26 -13.65
C ASN A 18 13.58 -14.53 -13.99
N LYS A 19 14.90 -14.55 -13.76
CA LYS A 19 15.72 -15.75 -13.91
C LYS A 19 15.30 -16.85 -12.92
N VAL A 20 14.99 -16.48 -11.69
CA VAL A 20 14.53 -17.44 -10.66
C VAL A 20 13.10 -17.91 -10.96
N GLU A 21 12.24 -17.03 -11.49
CA GLU A 21 10.87 -17.40 -11.86
C GLU A 21 10.83 -18.51 -12.93
N GLN A 22 11.76 -18.48 -13.88
CA GLN A 22 11.88 -19.58 -14.88
C GLN A 22 12.13 -20.94 -14.24
N ALA A 23 12.86 -20.97 -13.11
CA ALA A 23 13.14 -22.18 -12.36
C ALA A 23 12.04 -22.53 -11.33
N GLN A 24 11.29 -21.55 -10.86
CA GLN A 24 10.27 -21.68 -9.80
C GLN A 24 9.01 -20.86 -10.13
N PRO A 25 8.27 -21.23 -11.19
CA PRO A 25 7.13 -20.43 -11.67
C PRO A 25 5.95 -20.37 -10.70
N ASP A 26 5.86 -21.30 -9.75
CA ASP A 26 4.75 -21.40 -8.80
C ASP A 26 5.04 -20.74 -7.43
N SER A 27 6.20 -20.06 -7.31
CA SER A 27 6.54 -19.38 -6.06
C SER A 27 5.75 -18.09 -5.88
N LEU A 28 4.73 -18.12 -5.00
CA LEU A 28 3.90 -16.95 -4.70
C LEU A 28 4.70 -15.83 -4.05
N ASN A 29 5.66 -16.16 -3.18
CA ASN A 29 6.54 -15.15 -2.58
C ASN A 29 7.40 -14.45 -3.64
N LEU A 30 7.92 -15.20 -4.63
CA LEU A 30 8.66 -14.63 -5.74
C LEU A 30 7.79 -13.73 -6.60
N ALA A 31 6.56 -14.18 -6.94
CA ALA A 31 5.59 -13.38 -7.69
C ALA A 31 5.27 -12.05 -6.98
N LEU A 32 5.08 -12.08 -5.65
CA LEU A 32 4.85 -10.88 -4.86
C LEU A 32 6.06 -9.90 -4.93
N GLN A 33 7.28 -10.43 -4.85
CA GLN A 33 8.49 -9.61 -4.94
C GLN A 33 8.71 -9.02 -6.33
N ILE A 34 8.39 -9.76 -7.40
CA ILE A 34 8.41 -9.26 -8.77
C ILE A 34 7.41 -8.10 -8.92
N GLY A 35 6.18 -8.30 -8.46
CA GLY A 35 5.16 -7.25 -8.47
C GLY A 35 5.60 -5.98 -7.74
N GLN A 36 6.24 -6.11 -6.58
CA GLN A 36 6.78 -4.97 -5.83
C GLN A 36 7.90 -4.23 -6.58
N CYS A 37 8.78 -4.95 -7.29
CA CYS A 37 9.79 -4.32 -8.14
C CYS A 37 9.16 -3.59 -9.34
N LEU A 38 8.17 -4.21 -9.96
CA LEU A 38 7.43 -3.59 -11.08
C LEU A 38 6.70 -2.32 -10.64
N MET A 39 6.08 -2.34 -9.47
CA MET A 39 5.44 -1.16 -8.89
C MET A 39 6.44 -0.03 -8.62
N ALA A 40 7.64 -0.35 -8.10
CA ALA A 40 8.70 0.62 -7.89
C ALA A 40 9.28 1.19 -9.20
N LEU A 41 9.14 0.46 -10.31
CA LEU A 41 9.48 0.89 -11.67
C LEU A 41 8.30 1.58 -12.39
N GLU A 42 7.22 1.87 -11.69
CA GLU A 42 5.98 2.46 -12.22
C GLU A 42 5.29 1.61 -13.32
N ARG A 43 5.60 0.32 -13.38
CA ARG A 43 4.97 -0.66 -14.29
C ARG A 43 3.76 -1.29 -13.61
N TYR A 44 2.75 -0.46 -13.34
CA TYR A 44 1.64 -0.78 -12.45
C TYR A 44 0.72 -1.90 -12.98
N ASP A 45 0.42 -1.94 -14.28
CA ASP A 45 -0.45 -2.97 -14.86
C ASP A 45 0.19 -4.37 -14.74
N GLU A 46 1.49 -4.44 -15.00
CA GLU A 46 2.24 -5.69 -14.85
C GLU A 46 2.35 -6.09 -13.37
N ALA A 47 2.58 -5.12 -12.47
CA ALA A 47 2.60 -5.37 -11.04
C ALA A 47 1.26 -5.94 -10.54
N LEU A 48 0.15 -5.34 -10.96
CA LEU A 48 -1.19 -5.81 -10.60
C LEU A 48 -1.45 -7.24 -11.08
N ALA A 49 -1.00 -7.63 -12.27
CA ALA A 49 -1.15 -9.00 -12.75
C ALA A 49 -0.48 -10.01 -11.81
N TYR A 50 0.72 -9.70 -11.30
CA TYR A 50 1.39 -10.53 -10.29
C TYR A 50 0.65 -10.55 -8.96
N PHE A 51 0.17 -9.42 -8.48
CA PHE A 51 -0.56 -9.34 -7.21
C PHE A 51 -1.89 -10.08 -7.26
N PHE A 52 -2.65 -9.98 -8.35
CA PHE A 52 -3.88 -10.74 -8.53
C PHE A 52 -3.63 -12.26 -8.61
N LYS A 53 -2.55 -12.69 -9.27
CA LYS A 53 -2.13 -14.09 -9.26
C LYS A 53 -1.88 -14.58 -7.83
N VAL A 54 -1.16 -13.81 -7.03
CA VAL A 54 -0.89 -14.16 -5.62
C VAL A 54 -2.18 -14.17 -4.81
N GLU A 55 -3.03 -13.15 -4.95
CA GLU A 55 -4.32 -13.09 -4.23
C GLU A 55 -5.19 -14.33 -4.50
N TYR A 56 -5.23 -14.77 -5.76
CA TYR A 56 -6.05 -15.91 -6.17
C TYR A 56 -5.53 -17.25 -5.62
N LEU A 57 -4.21 -17.42 -5.55
CA LEU A 57 -3.57 -18.69 -5.21
C LEU A 57 -3.18 -18.82 -3.73
N ASP A 58 -3.00 -17.70 -3.04
CA ASP A 58 -2.55 -17.69 -1.63
C ASP A 58 -3.75 -17.88 -0.68
N LYS A 59 -3.59 -18.78 0.28
CA LYS A 59 -4.58 -18.98 1.35
C LYS A 59 -4.63 -17.82 2.36
N LYS A 60 -3.57 -17.00 2.40
CA LYS A 60 -3.44 -15.83 3.26
C LYS A 60 -3.04 -14.60 2.42
N PRO A 61 -3.98 -14.06 1.62
CA PRO A 61 -3.66 -13.09 0.58
C PRO A 61 -3.47 -11.64 1.08
N GLN A 62 -3.35 -11.40 2.39
CA GLN A 62 -3.34 -10.04 2.95
C GLN A 62 -2.21 -9.18 2.35
N ASN A 63 -1.01 -9.73 2.16
CA ASN A 63 0.11 -8.99 1.57
C ASN A 63 -0.14 -8.61 0.10
N ALA A 64 -0.74 -9.51 -0.68
CA ALA A 64 -1.16 -9.21 -2.06
C ALA A 64 -2.27 -8.15 -2.07
N ARG A 65 -3.26 -8.26 -1.19
CA ARG A 65 -4.35 -7.28 -1.06
C ARG A 65 -3.83 -5.89 -0.68
N ARG A 66 -2.84 -5.77 0.22
CA ARG A 66 -2.17 -4.50 0.53
C ARG A 66 -1.49 -3.91 -0.70
N ALA A 67 -0.78 -4.75 -1.45
CA ALA A 67 -0.11 -4.32 -2.67
C ALA A 67 -1.10 -3.87 -3.76
N ILE A 68 -2.20 -4.60 -3.96
CA ILE A 68 -3.28 -4.22 -4.89
C ILE A 68 -3.92 -2.90 -4.43
N GLY A 69 -4.27 -2.78 -3.15
CA GLY A 69 -4.88 -1.57 -2.59
C GLY A 69 -4.01 -0.34 -2.81
N TRP A 70 -2.73 -0.43 -2.47
CA TRP A 70 -1.80 0.69 -2.64
C TRP A 70 -1.54 1.02 -4.12
N CYS A 71 -1.31 0.01 -4.96
CA CYS A 71 -1.15 0.21 -6.40
C CYS A 71 -2.38 0.89 -7.02
N SER A 72 -3.57 0.45 -6.63
CA SER A 72 -4.84 1.06 -7.08
C SER A 72 -4.96 2.51 -6.63
N PHE A 73 -4.56 2.81 -5.38
CA PHE A 73 -4.58 4.17 -4.85
C PHE A 73 -3.66 5.11 -5.64
N ILE A 74 -2.39 4.75 -5.83
CA ILE A 74 -1.42 5.61 -6.53
C ILE A 74 -1.69 5.75 -8.02
N THR A 75 -2.44 4.84 -8.63
CA THR A 75 -2.88 4.92 -10.04
C THR A 75 -4.24 5.61 -10.22
N GLY A 76 -4.85 6.09 -9.15
CA GLY A 76 -6.13 6.82 -9.17
C GLY A 76 -7.38 5.95 -9.20
N ASN A 77 -7.25 4.63 -9.11
CA ASN A 77 -8.41 3.74 -8.98
C ASN A 77 -8.87 3.65 -7.52
N HIS A 78 -9.43 4.76 -7.03
CA HIS A 78 -9.78 4.92 -5.62
C HIS A 78 -10.90 3.96 -5.17
N GLN A 79 -11.82 3.58 -6.05
CA GLN A 79 -12.88 2.62 -5.72
C GLN A 79 -12.31 1.21 -5.51
N GLN A 80 -11.37 0.78 -6.32
CA GLN A 80 -10.67 -0.49 -6.11
C GLN A 80 -9.81 -0.43 -4.83
N ALA A 81 -9.09 0.66 -4.60
CA ALA A 81 -8.33 0.85 -3.37
C ALA A 81 -9.24 0.77 -2.13
N LYS A 82 -10.40 1.44 -2.15
CA LYS A 82 -11.42 1.37 -1.09
C LYS A 82 -11.84 -0.06 -0.82
N LYS A 83 -12.21 -0.82 -1.86
CA LYS A 83 -12.62 -2.22 -1.74
C LYS A 83 -11.57 -3.06 -1.00
N TYR A 84 -10.29 -2.93 -1.38
CA TYR A 84 -9.23 -3.74 -0.80
C TYR A 84 -8.88 -3.34 0.63
N TYR A 85 -8.88 -2.03 0.95
CA TYR A 85 -8.67 -1.60 2.33
C TYR A 85 -9.85 -1.90 3.23
N ASP A 86 -11.10 -1.84 2.75
CA ASP A 86 -12.28 -2.29 3.50
C ASP A 86 -12.17 -3.79 3.83
N LEU A 87 -11.70 -4.63 2.91
CA LEU A 87 -11.43 -6.04 3.19
C LEU A 87 -10.36 -6.21 4.28
N LEU A 88 -9.25 -5.47 4.19
CA LEU A 88 -8.12 -5.59 5.12
C LEU A 88 -8.49 -5.14 6.54
N ILE A 89 -9.21 -4.02 6.69
CA ILE A 89 -9.64 -3.54 8.01
C ILE A 89 -10.77 -4.39 8.63
N SER A 90 -11.44 -5.20 7.83
CA SER A 90 -12.45 -6.17 8.29
C SER A 90 -11.85 -7.50 8.76
N GLU A 91 -10.56 -7.72 8.54
CA GLU A 91 -9.84 -8.90 9.04
C GLU A 91 -9.72 -8.87 10.58
N PRO A 92 -9.53 -10.02 11.24
CA PRO A 92 -9.44 -10.07 12.71
C PRO A 92 -8.28 -9.29 13.32
N LYS A 93 -7.20 -9.06 12.56
CA LYS A 93 -6.00 -8.37 13.03
C LYS A 93 -5.44 -7.44 11.94
N PRO A 94 -6.11 -6.33 11.62
CA PRO A 94 -5.55 -5.32 10.73
C PRO A 94 -4.28 -4.74 11.34
N ILE A 95 -3.30 -4.41 10.50
CA ILE A 95 -2.10 -3.68 10.93
C ILE A 95 -2.32 -2.16 10.84
N MET A 96 -1.45 -1.40 11.46
CA MET A 96 -1.54 0.06 11.48
C MET A 96 -1.61 0.65 10.07
N GLU A 97 -0.79 0.15 9.16
CA GLU A 97 -0.76 0.59 7.76
C GLU A 97 -2.07 0.35 7.02
N ASP A 98 -2.83 -0.71 7.36
CA ASP A 98 -4.15 -0.96 6.75
C ASP A 98 -5.14 0.15 7.10
N TRP A 99 -5.16 0.58 8.37
CA TRP A 99 -5.98 1.69 8.85
C TRP A 99 -5.54 3.04 8.29
N MET A 100 -4.22 3.29 8.26
CA MET A 100 -3.68 4.54 7.73
C MET A 100 -4.01 4.69 6.24
N ASN A 101 -3.79 3.65 5.44
CA ASN A 101 -4.06 3.68 4.01
C ASN A 101 -5.56 3.71 3.70
N ALA A 102 -6.40 3.03 4.50
CA ALA A 102 -7.85 3.23 4.44
C ALA A 102 -8.21 4.70 4.69
N GLY A 103 -7.61 5.33 5.69
CA GLY A 103 -7.78 6.76 5.96
C GLY A 103 -7.42 7.63 4.76
N HIS A 104 -6.31 7.35 4.07
CA HIS A 104 -5.90 8.06 2.86
C HIS A 104 -6.94 7.95 1.74
N VAL A 105 -7.44 6.74 1.48
CA VAL A 105 -8.46 6.49 0.44
C VAL A 105 -9.75 7.24 0.74
N TYR A 106 -10.23 7.14 1.98
CA TYR A 106 -11.48 7.80 2.39
C TYR A 106 -11.35 9.34 2.39
N TYR A 107 -10.17 9.87 2.72
CA TYR A 107 -9.89 11.29 2.59
C TYR A 107 -10.02 11.77 1.13
N ILE A 108 -9.40 11.08 0.19
CA ILE A 108 -9.47 11.41 -1.25
C ILE A 108 -10.90 11.28 -1.79
N LEU A 109 -11.71 10.37 -1.25
CA LEU A 109 -13.12 10.22 -1.60
C LEU A 109 -14.04 11.26 -0.91
N ASN A 110 -13.47 12.23 -0.19
CA ASN A 110 -14.19 13.25 0.58
C ASN A 110 -15.06 12.70 1.73
N GLU A 111 -14.76 11.49 2.20
CA GLU A 111 -15.37 10.89 3.39
C GLU A 111 -14.52 11.21 4.63
N THR A 112 -14.39 12.51 4.96
CA THR A 112 -13.42 13.03 5.95
C THR A 112 -13.64 12.47 7.35
N GLU A 113 -14.89 12.30 7.81
CA GLU A 113 -15.19 11.77 9.14
C GLU A 113 -14.64 10.34 9.31
N LYS A 114 -14.85 9.48 8.32
CA LYS A 114 -14.29 8.11 8.33
C LYS A 114 -12.78 8.12 8.21
N SER A 115 -12.23 9.00 7.40
CA SER A 115 -10.78 9.16 7.28
C SER A 115 -10.15 9.45 8.64
N ILE A 116 -10.69 10.41 9.40
CA ILE A 116 -10.23 10.76 10.75
C ILE A 116 -10.39 9.57 11.71
N GLU A 117 -11.53 8.87 11.67
CA GLU A 117 -11.74 7.66 12.48
C GLU A 117 -10.65 6.61 12.21
N TYR A 118 -10.32 6.35 10.94
CA TYR A 118 -9.33 5.35 10.57
C TYR A 118 -7.91 5.77 10.94
N TYR A 119 -7.57 7.05 10.82
CA TYR A 119 -6.27 7.55 11.31
C TYR A 119 -6.14 7.42 12.83
N ARG A 120 -7.20 7.67 13.60
CA ARG A 120 -7.18 7.43 15.05
C ARG A 120 -6.95 5.97 15.40
N LYS A 121 -7.61 5.03 14.69
CA LYS A 121 -7.35 3.59 14.86
C LYS A 121 -5.92 3.20 14.51
N ALA A 122 -5.34 3.79 13.47
CA ALA A 122 -3.93 3.60 13.13
C ALA A 122 -3.00 4.06 14.25
N GLN A 123 -3.25 5.24 14.83
CA GLN A 123 -2.47 5.75 15.98
C GLN A 123 -2.56 4.84 17.20
N GLU A 124 -3.76 4.37 17.55
CA GLU A 124 -3.98 3.49 18.71
C GLU A 124 -3.17 2.20 18.60
N LEU A 125 -3.05 1.61 17.41
CA LEU A 125 -2.29 0.38 17.18
C LEU A 125 -0.79 0.54 17.38
N ARG A 126 -0.23 1.69 17.05
CA ARG A 126 1.19 1.99 17.25
C ARG A 126 1.52 2.56 18.62
N GLY A 127 0.54 3.17 19.29
CA GLY A 127 0.73 3.81 20.59
C GLY A 127 1.66 5.03 20.57
N SER A 128 2.01 5.55 19.39
CA SER A 128 2.88 6.71 19.22
C SER A 128 2.34 7.63 18.13
N HIS A 129 1.95 8.84 18.54
CA HIS A 129 1.57 9.90 17.62
C HIS A 129 2.72 10.30 16.68
N ASP A 130 3.92 10.43 17.21
CA ASP A 130 5.10 10.84 16.44
C ASP A 130 5.43 9.86 15.31
N GLU A 131 5.30 8.55 15.56
CA GLU A 131 5.52 7.53 14.53
C GLU A 131 4.44 7.59 13.45
N PHE A 132 3.18 7.78 13.84
CA PHE A 132 2.09 7.98 12.89
C PHE A 132 2.36 9.20 12.01
N VAL A 133 2.69 10.34 12.60
CA VAL A 133 2.99 11.58 11.86
C VAL A 133 4.15 11.37 10.89
N ARG A 134 5.21 10.68 11.30
CA ARG A 134 6.37 10.38 10.44
C ARG A 134 5.97 9.57 9.22
N LEU A 135 5.17 8.52 9.38
CA LEU A 135 4.70 7.67 8.27
C LEU A 135 3.72 8.43 7.37
N TYR A 136 2.81 9.19 7.98
CA TYR A 136 1.89 10.05 7.26
C TYR A 136 2.60 11.06 6.35
N GLN A 137 3.69 11.68 6.84
CA GLN A 137 4.50 12.62 6.04
C GLN A 137 5.19 11.94 4.84
N ILE A 138 5.53 10.65 4.94
CA ILE A 138 6.08 9.89 3.81
C ILE A 138 5.04 9.77 2.69
N ASP A 139 3.78 9.50 3.04
CA ASP A 139 2.70 9.27 2.08
C ASP A 139 2.05 10.58 1.57
N LYS A 140 2.31 11.71 2.23
CA LYS A 140 1.73 13.02 1.91
C LYS A 140 1.87 13.40 0.43
N LYS A 141 3.03 13.13 -0.16
CA LYS A 141 3.29 13.41 -1.58
C LYS A 141 2.33 12.67 -2.52
N ASP A 142 1.98 11.43 -2.18
CA ASP A 142 1.08 10.61 -2.97
C ASP A 142 -0.37 11.08 -2.80
N LEU A 143 -0.75 11.52 -1.60
CA LEU A 143 -2.04 12.17 -1.34
C LEU A 143 -2.20 13.45 -2.19
N ILE A 144 -1.19 14.30 -2.24
CA ILE A 144 -1.21 15.54 -3.04
C ILE A 144 -1.37 15.20 -4.54
N LYS A 145 -0.65 14.19 -5.05
CA LYS A 145 -0.81 13.73 -6.45
C LYS A 145 -2.23 13.25 -6.75
N GLN A 146 -2.93 12.72 -5.75
CA GLN A 146 -4.32 12.28 -5.87
C GLN A 146 -5.34 13.41 -5.64
N GLY A 147 -4.89 14.66 -5.50
CA GLY A 147 -5.74 15.85 -5.43
C GLY A 147 -6.04 16.34 -4.01
N ALA A 148 -5.36 15.84 -2.98
CA ALA A 148 -5.51 16.34 -1.63
C ALA A 148 -4.97 17.77 -1.50
N ASN A 149 -5.64 18.60 -0.67
CA ASN A 149 -5.19 19.93 -0.35
C ASN A 149 -3.98 19.86 0.60
N GLU A 150 -2.87 20.49 0.21
CA GLU A 150 -1.64 20.46 1.01
C GLU A 150 -1.80 21.09 2.40
N VAL A 151 -2.61 22.16 2.53
CA VAL A 151 -2.85 22.83 3.80
C VAL A 151 -3.63 21.92 4.75
N ASP A 152 -4.68 21.25 4.26
CA ASP A 152 -5.48 20.34 5.07
C ASP A 152 -4.64 19.15 5.54
N LEU A 153 -3.76 18.62 4.67
CA LEU A 153 -2.83 17.55 5.03
C LEU A 153 -1.77 17.98 6.05
N PHE A 154 -1.48 19.26 6.15
CA PHE A 154 -0.56 19.77 7.16
C PHE A 154 -1.21 19.84 8.55
N ILE A 155 -2.49 20.20 8.61
CA ILE A 155 -3.24 20.38 9.84
C ILE A 155 -3.79 19.04 10.38
N LEU A 156 -4.18 18.14 9.49
CA LEU A 156 -4.89 16.91 9.86
C LEU A 156 -4.24 16.07 10.97
N PRO A 157 -2.91 15.87 11.03
CA PRO A 157 -2.29 15.15 12.14
C PRO A 157 -2.51 15.81 13.51
N ASP A 158 -2.59 17.13 13.56
CA ASP A 158 -2.81 17.89 14.80
C ASP A 158 -4.28 17.79 15.26
N GLU A 159 -5.22 17.64 14.34
CA GLU A 159 -6.64 17.43 14.65
C GLU A 159 -6.94 16.05 15.24
N LEU A 160 -5.99 15.10 15.14
CA LEU A 160 -6.13 13.76 15.70
C LEU A 160 -5.80 13.69 17.20
N ILE A 161 -5.17 14.72 17.73
CA ILE A 161 -4.85 14.84 19.14
C ILE A 161 -6.11 15.24 19.90
#